data_3b5c0bcb6631cc6fd595f956fbf379c5
#
_entry.id   3b5c0bcb6631cc6fd595f956fbf379c5
#
_cell.length_a   1.000
_cell.length_b   1.000
_cell.length_c   1.000
_cell.angle_alpha   90.00
_cell.angle_beta   90.00
_cell.angle_gamma   90.00
#
_symmetry.space_group_name_H-M   'P 1'
#
loop_
_entity.id
_entity.type
_entity.pdbx_description
1 polymer ?
#
loop_
_entity_poly.entity_id
_entity_poly.type
_entity_poly.pdbx_seq_one_letter_code
_entity_poly.pdbx_strand_id
1 'polypeptide(L)'
;ALCDLLTAGRDDKKLGEVILSTYEKIQAHPDPRAFLADVREGLYARGMDTPHGRVLLAQARAAAEHGAAFLRTAVDQVTGIDELADAYLPALTSDLNQAERLLDALHSGNWDSCVEAARRITFDRLKAARKFEDKAFLEEIKAMREEWKTVAKAIRDKWLTVTAEEAEYDRGLTAPALAALCDMVDAFDDAFSAAKRARNAADFNDLEHFAVRLLYDKGEPSALAKTLSEGFAEIAVDEYQDTNAVQDAIFRALSRDETNLFMVGDVKQSI
;
A
#
# COMPACT_ATOMS: atom_id res chain seq x y z
N ALA A 1 -5.17 23.95 18.71
CA ALA A 1 -6.05 22.78 18.56
C ALA A 1 -5.55 21.85 17.45
N LEU A 2 -5.48 22.28 16.15
CA LEU A 2 -5.02 21.39 15.06
C LEU A 2 -3.53 20.99 15.22
N CYS A 3 -2.66 21.94 15.61
CA CYS A 3 -1.24 21.66 15.86
C CYS A 3 -1.05 20.66 17.01
N ASP A 4 -1.93 20.64 17.99
CA ASP A 4 -1.88 19.70 19.13
C ASP A 4 -2.18 18.25 18.70
N LEU A 5 -2.85 18.05 17.55
CA LEU A 5 -3.07 16.72 16.95
C LEU A 5 -1.87 16.22 16.15
N LEU A 6 -1.08 17.14 15.58
CA LEU A 6 0.12 16.80 14.80
C LEU A 6 1.33 16.55 15.69
N THR A 7 1.42 17.24 16.83
CA THR A 7 2.55 17.11 17.76
C THR A 7 2.09 17.10 19.21
N ALA A 8 2.56 16.12 19.98
CA ALA A 8 2.26 16.06 21.40
C ALA A 8 2.92 17.24 22.16
N GLY A 9 2.12 17.99 22.93
CA GLY A 9 2.61 18.96 23.91
C GLY A 9 2.92 20.37 23.40
N ARG A 10 2.32 20.82 22.27
CA ARG A 10 2.49 22.18 21.73
C ARG A 10 3.95 22.56 21.45
N ASP A 11 4.72 21.62 20.95
CA ASP A 11 6.13 21.80 20.61
C ASP A 11 6.28 22.33 19.17
N ASP A 12 6.46 23.63 19.05
CA ASP A 12 6.63 24.30 17.75
C ASP A 12 7.84 23.76 16.96
N LYS A 13 8.89 23.29 17.65
CA LYS A 13 10.04 22.68 17.02
C LYS A 13 9.68 21.37 16.33
N LYS A 14 8.95 20.50 17.04
CA LYS A 14 8.46 19.24 16.46
C LYS A 14 7.50 19.46 15.29
N LEU A 15 6.64 20.47 15.37
CA LEU A 15 5.78 20.85 14.27
C LEU A 15 6.61 21.26 13.03
N GLY A 16 7.64 22.09 13.24
CA GLY A 16 8.58 22.47 12.19
C GLY A 16 9.30 21.26 11.56
N GLU A 17 9.71 20.28 12.37
CA GLU A 17 10.32 19.03 11.90
C GLU A 17 9.33 18.19 11.04
N VAL A 18 8.06 18.13 11.44
CA VAL A 18 7.02 17.43 10.66
C VAL A 18 6.77 18.13 9.33
N ILE A 19 6.65 19.47 9.33
CA ILE A 19 6.46 20.25 8.08
C ILE A 19 7.65 20.04 7.14
N LEU A 20 8.88 20.16 7.65
CA LEU A 20 10.09 20.00 6.85
C LEU A 20 10.22 18.59 6.29
N SER A 21 10.02 17.56 7.12
CA SER A 21 10.08 16.18 6.68
C SER A 21 8.99 15.85 5.64
N THR A 22 7.80 16.43 5.77
CA THR A 22 6.73 16.29 4.77
C THR A 22 7.11 16.98 3.47
N TYR A 23 7.61 18.22 3.55
CA TYR A 23 8.10 18.97 2.41
C TYR A 23 9.18 18.19 1.64
N GLU A 24 10.20 17.69 2.33
CA GLU A 24 11.29 16.93 1.70
C GLU A 24 10.76 15.67 0.97
N LYS A 25 9.80 14.97 1.55
CA LYS A 25 9.22 13.77 0.93
C LYS A 25 8.40 14.06 -0.31
N ILE A 26 7.62 15.14 -0.31
CA ILE A 26 6.79 15.47 -1.47
C ILE A 26 7.62 16.01 -2.64
N GLN A 27 8.85 16.53 -2.40
CA GLN A 27 9.76 16.92 -3.48
C GLN A 27 10.17 15.75 -4.38
N ALA A 28 9.99 14.51 -3.94
CA ALA A 28 10.19 13.32 -4.78
C ALA A 28 9.09 13.13 -5.86
N HIS A 29 8.02 13.94 -5.85
CA HIS A 29 6.96 13.88 -6.85
C HIS A 29 7.21 14.91 -7.97
N PRO A 30 6.92 14.58 -9.24
CA PRO A 30 7.09 15.51 -10.38
C PRO A 30 6.31 16.83 -10.24
N ASP A 31 5.15 16.79 -9.60
CA ASP A 31 4.34 17.96 -9.22
C ASP A 31 3.92 17.86 -7.75
N PRO A 32 4.72 18.39 -6.80
CA PRO A 32 4.42 18.34 -5.37
C PRO A 32 3.11 19.03 -4.99
N ARG A 33 2.74 20.11 -5.71
CA ARG A 33 1.51 20.86 -5.40
C ARG A 33 0.26 20.12 -5.86
N ALA A 34 0.30 19.53 -7.05
CA ALA A 34 -0.78 18.65 -7.51
C ALA A 34 -0.94 17.46 -6.57
N PHE A 35 0.15 16.83 -6.15
CA PHE A 35 0.12 15.75 -5.18
C PHE A 35 -0.55 16.17 -3.84
N LEU A 36 -0.19 17.34 -3.28
CA LEU A 36 -0.85 17.83 -2.06
C LEU A 36 -2.33 18.16 -2.27
N ALA A 37 -2.71 18.65 -3.44
CA ALA A 37 -4.12 18.89 -3.77
C ALA A 37 -4.92 17.58 -3.81
N ASP A 38 -4.37 16.54 -4.45
CA ASP A 38 -4.98 15.19 -4.48
C ASP A 38 -5.09 14.58 -3.07
N VAL A 39 -4.04 14.76 -2.26
CA VAL A 39 -4.08 14.31 -0.85
C VAL A 39 -5.22 15.02 -0.09
N ARG A 40 -5.36 16.35 -0.23
CA ARG A 40 -6.45 17.10 0.43
C ARG A 40 -7.83 16.61 0.01
N GLU A 41 -8.03 16.38 -1.27
CA GLU A 41 -9.30 15.84 -1.78
C GLU A 41 -9.55 14.45 -1.19
N GLY A 42 -8.53 13.58 -1.17
CA GLY A 42 -8.60 12.25 -0.60
C GLY A 42 -8.93 12.20 0.89
N LEU A 43 -8.53 13.23 1.68
CA LEU A 43 -8.83 13.31 3.12
C LEU A 43 -10.35 13.35 3.42
N TYR A 44 -11.14 13.87 2.49
CA TYR A 44 -12.58 14.01 2.63
C TYR A 44 -13.36 13.01 1.77
N ALA A 45 -12.71 12.08 1.11
CA ALA A 45 -13.35 11.00 0.36
C ALA A 45 -14.26 10.18 1.28
N ARG A 46 -15.48 9.89 0.85
CA ARG A 46 -16.44 9.09 1.63
C ARG A 46 -16.32 7.61 1.33
N GLY A 47 -16.67 6.80 2.34
CA GLY A 47 -16.67 5.35 2.19
C GLY A 47 -15.27 4.75 2.09
N MET A 48 -15.21 3.51 1.66
CA MET A 48 -13.97 2.74 1.49
C MET A 48 -13.64 2.41 0.03
N ASP A 49 -14.43 2.89 -0.93
CA ASP A 49 -14.10 2.78 -2.36
C ASP A 49 -13.04 3.83 -2.75
N THR A 50 -11.89 3.68 -2.18
CA THR A 50 -10.70 4.48 -2.44
C THR A 50 -9.64 3.61 -3.14
N PRO A 51 -8.63 4.19 -3.81
CA PRO A 51 -7.52 3.40 -4.36
C PRO A 51 -6.89 2.45 -3.33
N HIS A 52 -6.67 2.93 -2.10
CA HIS A 52 -6.13 2.13 -0.99
C HIS A 52 -7.09 1.02 -0.55
N GLY A 53 -8.39 1.32 -0.42
CA GLY A 53 -9.41 0.32 -0.07
C GLY A 53 -9.50 -0.80 -1.11
N ARG A 54 -9.45 -0.45 -2.41
CA ARG A 54 -9.43 -1.44 -3.49
C ARG A 54 -8.19 -2.33 -3.45
N VAL A 55 -7.01 -1.75 -3.18
CA VAL A 55 -5.76 -2.53 -3.04
C VAL A 55 -5.85 -3.48 -1.85
N LEU A 56 -6.36 -3.03 -0.69
CA LEU A 56 -6.53 -3.89 0.49
C LEU A 56 -7.51 -5.04 0.23
N LEU A 57 -8.64 -4.79 -0.44
CA LEU A 57 -9.57 -5.86 -0.81
C LEU A 57 -8.95 -6.86 -1.78
N ALA A 58 -8.20 -6.38 -2.78
CA ALA A 58 -7.50 -7.26 -3.72
C ALA A 58 -6.44 -8.12 -3.03
N GLN A 59 -5.66 -7.53 -2.12
CA GLN A 59 -4.68 -8.24 -1.32
C GLN A 59 -5.33 -9.26 -0.39
N ALA A 60 -6.41 -8.89 0.30
CA ALA A 60 -7.15 -9.80 1.17
C ALA A 60 -7.74 -10.97 0.38
N ARG A 61 -8.27 -10.72 -0.83
CA ARG A 61 -8.80 -11.77 -1.70
C ARG A 61 -7.71 -12.75 -2.13
N ALA A 62 -6.59 -12.26 -2.67
CA ALA A 62 -5.50 -13.13 -3.11
C ALA A 62 -4.95 -13.99 -1.96
N ALA A 63 -4.81 -13.41 -0.77
CA ALA A 63 -4.38 -14.13 0.42
C ALA A 63 -5.42 -15.18 0.88
N ALA A 64 -6.71 -14.83 0.88
CA ALA A 64 -7.79 -15.77 1.25
C ALA A 64 -7.91 -16.93 0.25
N GLU A 65 -7.78 -16.67 -1.07
CA GLU A 65 -7.75 -17.69 -2.12
C GLU A 65 -6.60 -18.69 -1.90
N HIS A 66 -5.40 -18.18 -1.59
CA HIS A 66 -4.22 -18.98 -1.26
C HIS A 66 -4.47 -19.86 -0.03
N GLY A 67 -4.90 -19.27 1.09
CA GLY A 67 -5.19 -20.03 2.31
C GLY A 67 -6.32 -21.07 2.15
N ALA A 68 -7.38 -20.73 1.41
CA ALA A 68 -8.47 -21.65 1.11
C ALA A 68 -8.01 -22.85 0.25
N ALA A 69 -7.06 -22.65 -0.67
CA ALA A 69 -6.49 -23.74 -1.47
C ALA A 69 -5.79 -24.79 -0.58
N PHE A 70 -5.00 -24.34 0.41
CA PHE A 70 -4.39 -25.25 1.38
C PHE A 70 -5.44 -26.01 2.20
N LEU A 71 -6.51 -25.33 2.65
CA LEU A 71 -7.60 -25.99 3.38
C LEU A 71 -8.33 -27.04 2.53
N ARG A 72 -8.61 -26.75 1.27
CA ARG A 72 -9.24 -27.75 0.35
C ARG A 72 -8.35 -28.98 0.23
N THR A 73 -7.05 -28.78 -0.02
CA THR A 73 -6.09 -29.89 -0.08
C THR A 73 -6.07 -30.68 1.22
N ALA A 74 -6.04 -30.02 2.39
CA ALA A 74 -6.05 -30.69 3.69
C ALA A 74 -7.35 -31.48 3.93
N VAL A 75 -8.52 -30.93 3.56
CA VAL A 75 -9.81 -31.60 3.64
C VAL A 75 -9.82 -32.84 2.73
N ASP A 76 -9.41 -32.70 1.47
CA ASP A 76 -9.39 -33.80 0.49
C ASP A 76 -8.47 -34.93 0.96
N GLN A 77 -7.29 -34.63 1.46
CA GLN A 77 -6.32 -35.63 1.95
C GLN A 77 -6.84 -36.38 3.19
N VAL A 78 -7.55 -35.70 4.09
CA VAL A 78 -8.05 -36.27 5.32
C VAL A 78 -9.34 -37.07 5.07
N THR A 79 -10.17 -36.71 4.09
CA THR A 79 -11.47 -37.32 3.82
C THR A 79 -11.37 -38.84 3.52
N GLY A 80 -10.26 -39.27 2.90
CA GLY A 80 -10.04 -40.70 2.57
C GLY A 80 -9.48 -41.53 3.71
N ILE A 81 -9.30 -41.00 4.92
CA ILE A 81 -8.63 -41.68 6.05
C ILE A 81 -9.55 -41.64 7.26
N ASP A 82 -10.29 -42.73 7.46
CA ASP A 82 -11.33 -42.84 8.52
C ASP A 82 -10.80 -42.44 9.92
N GLU A 83 -9.59 -42.87 10.27
CA GLU A 83 -8.97 -42.56 11.56
C GLU A 83 -8.70 -41.06 11.79
N LEU A 84 -8.52 -40.30 10.72
CA LEU A 84 -8.29 -38.85 10.75
C LEU A 84 -9.58 -38.06 10.53
N ALA A 85 -10.51 -38.59 9.73
CA ALA A 85 -11.74 -37.92 9.37
C ALA A 85 -12.51 -37.47 10.63
N ASP A 86 -12.73 -38.36 11.57
CA ASP A 86 -13.44 -38.05 12.83
C ASP A 86 -12.73 -37.01 13.71
N ALA A 87 -11.40 -36.93 13.61
CA ALA A 87 -10.59 -36.04 14.44
C ALA A 87 -10.40 -34.65 13.81
N TYR A 88 -10.17 -34.57 12.49
CA TYR A 88 -9.70 -33.37 11.82
C TYR A 88 -10.73 -32.70 10.91
N LEU A 89 -11.61 -33.51 10.20
CA LEU A 89 -12.58 -32.95 9.26
C LEU A 89 -13.51 -31.90 9.89
N PRO A 90 -14.04 -32.04 11.10
CA PRO A 90 -14.95 -31.03 11.63
C PRO A 90 -14.31 -29.65 11.72
N ALA A 91 -13.05 -29.56 12.18
CA ALA A 91 -12.34 -28.29 12.30
C ALA A 91 -11.86 -27.75 10.94
N LEU A 92 -11.37 -28.64 10.04
CA LEU A 92 -10.92 -28.23 8.70
C LEU A 92 -12.09 -27.76 7.84
N THR A 93 -13.23 -28.47 7.88
CA THR A 93 -14.42 -28.06 7.14
C THR A 93 -15.03 -26.77 7.71
N SER A 94 -15.01 -26.59 9.03
CA SER A 94 -15.41 -25.32 9.66
C SER A 94 -14.55 -24.16 9.15
N ASP A 95 -13.21 -24.33 9.13
CA ASP A 95 -12.29 -23.33 8.64
C ASP A 95 -12.49 -23.06 7.13
N LEU A 96 -12.69 -24.10 6.31
CA LEU A 96 -12.95 -23.96 4.88
C LEU A 96 -14.25 -23.21 4.59
N ASN A 97 -15.34 -23.54 5.30
CA ASN A 97 -16.60 -22.81 5.16
C ASN A 97 -16.48 -21.33 5.53
N GLN A 98 -15.66 -21.01 6.52
CA GLN A 98 -15.38 -19.63 6.88
C GLN A 98 -14.53 -18.92 5.82
N ALA A 99 -13.54 -19.60 5.24
CA ALA A 99 -12.75 -19.09 4.13
C ALA A 99 -13.63 -18.80 2.90
N GLU A 100 -14.54 -19.68 2.55
CA GLU A 100 -15.46 -19.51 1.42
C GLU A 100 -16.42 -18.34 1.63
N ARG A 101 -17.00 -18.19 2.82
CA ARG A 101 -17.83 -17.03 3.15
C ARG A 101 -17.06 -15.71 3.06
N LEU A 102 -15.79 -15.69 3.51
CA LEU A 102 -14.93 -14.54 3.36
C LEU A 102 -14.66 -14.23 1.88
N LEU A 103 -14.38 -15.25 1.07
CA LEU A 103 -14.17 -15.10 -0.36
C LEU A 103 -15.41 -14.57 -1.08
N ASP A 104 -16.61 -15.07 -0.74
CA ASP A 104 -17.88 -14.57 -1.30
C ASP A 104 -18.05 -13.07 -0.98
N ALA A 105 -17.77 -12.66 0.26
CA ALA A 105 -17.81 -11.26 0.64
C ALA A 105 -16.78 -10.43 -0.13
N LEU A 106 -15.53 -10.91 -0.26
CA LEU A 106 -14.46 -10.23 -1.00
C LEU A 106 -14.76 -10.10 -2.50
N HIS A 107 -15.41 -11.11 -3.10
CA HIS A 107 -15.87 -11.04 -4.49
C HIS A 107 -17.03 -10.04 -4.69
N SER A 108 -17.87 -9.83 -3.68
CA SER A 108 -18.91 -8.80 -3.76
C SER A 108 -18.36 -7.38 -3.79
N GLY A 109 -17.14 -7.18 -3.29
CA GLY A 109 -16.49 -5.88 -3.18
C GLY A 109 -17.10 -4.95 -2.13
N ASN A 110 -18.10 -5.42 -1.36
CA ASN A 110 -18.70 -4.62 -0.29
C ASN A 110 -17.82 -4.67 0.96
N TRP A 111 -17.25 -3.52 1.32
CA TRP A 111 -16.30 -3.39 2.42
C TRP A 111 -16.85 -3.93 3.76
N ASP A 112 -18.04 -3.49 4.16
CA ASP A 112 -18.61 -3.85 5.47
C ASP A 112 -18.95 -5.34 5.55
N SER A 113 -19.42 -5.93 4.45
CA SER A 113 -19.62 -7.39 4.35
C SER A 113 -18.30 -8.15 4.52
N CYS A 114 -17.19 -7.63 3.95
CA CYS A 114 -15.86 -8.22 4.11
C CYS A 114 -15.37 -8.14 5.56
N VAL A 115 -15.54 -6.97 6.20
CA VAL A 115 -15.19 -6.77 7.62
C VAL A 115 -16.02 -7.70 8.51
N GLU A 116 -17.33 -7.81 8.27
CA GLU A 116 -18.21 -8.69 9.03
C GLU A 116 -17.82 -10.18 8.88
N ALA A 117 -17.56 -10.61 7.66
CA ALA A 117 -17.09 -11.98 7.39
C ALA A 117 -15.76 -12.27 8.09
N ALA A 118 -14.81 -11.32 8.02
CA ALA A 118 -13.51 -11.44 8.69
C ALA A 118 -13.64 -11.52 10.22
N ARG A 119 -14.45 -10.65 10.83
CA ARG A 119 -14.69 -10.59 12.28
C ARG A 119 -15.32 -11.89 12.84
N ARG A 120 -16.05 -12.64 12.00
CA ARG A 120 -16.69 -13.92 12.38
C ARG A 120 -15.74 -15.12 12.34
N ILE A 121 -14.52 -14.99 11.85
CA ILE A 121 -13.57 -16.08 11.75
C ILE A 121 -13.14 -16.53 13.15
N THR A 122 -13.35 -17.81 13.41
CA THR A 122 -12.94 -18.50 14.64
C THR A 122 -12.23 -19.80 14.29
N PHE A 123 -11.47 -20.36 15.23
CA PHE A 123 -10.70 -21.57 14.98
C PHE A 123 -11.02 -22.64 16.01
N ASP A 124 -11.64 -23.71 15.56
CA ASP A 124 -11.89 -24.87 16.40
C ASP A 124 -10.59 -25.65 16.69
N ARG A 125 -10.56 -26.32 17.84
CA ARG A 125 -9.40 -27.12 18.20
C ARG A 125 -9.44 -28.45 17.43
N LEU A 126 -8.32 -28.84 16.81
CA LEU A 126 -8.12 -30.17 16.27
C LEU A 126 -8.13 -31.20 17.41
N LYS A 127 -8.89 -32.28 17.23
CA LYS A 127 -8.86 -33.41 18.16
C LYS A 127 -7.53 -34.18 17.99
N ALA A 128 -7.11 -34.87 19.02
CA ALA A 128 -5.88 -35.65 18.97
C ALA A 128 -6.06 -36.93 18.15
N ALA A 129 -5.36 -37.09 17.06
CA ALA A 129 -5.32 -38.32 16.25
C ALA A 129 -4.27 -39.30 16.81
N ARG A 130 -4.53 -39.85 18.02
CA ARG A 130 -3.54 -40.63 18.77
C ARG A 130 -3.20 -41.99 18.12
N LYS A 131 -4.13 -42.55 17.36
CA LYS A 131 -4.00 -43.88 16.72
C LYS A 131 -3.28 -43.84 15.39
N PHE A 132 -3.22 -42.64 14.76
CA PHE A 132 -2.60 -42.48 13.45
C PHE A 132 -1.06 -42.43 13.56
N GLU A 133 -0.40 -43.35 12.86
CA GLU A 133 1.04 -43.60 13.02
C GLU A 133 1.92 -42.59 12.24
N ASP A 134 1.46 -42.14 11.05
CA ASP A 134 2.23 -41.23 10.23
C ASP A 134 2.22 -39.78 10.78
N LYS A 135 3.23 -39.52 11.58
CA LYS A 135 3.42 -38.19 12.21
C LYS A 135 3.80 -37.11 11.21
N ALA A 136 4.53 -37.45 10.13
CA ALA A 136 4.94 -36.50 9.10
C ALA A 136 3.70 -35.97 8.35
N PHE A 137 2.79 -36.86 7.98
CA PHE A 137 1.53 -36.50 7.36
C PHE A 137 0.67 -35.60 8.28
N LEU A 138 0.61 -35.90 9.58
CA LEU A 138 -0.11 -35.03 10.52
C LEU A 138 0.46 -33.62 10.59
N GLU A 139 1.77 -33.48 10.57
CA GLU A 139 2.40 -32.15 10.58
C GLU A 139 2.16 -31.39 9.26
N GLU A 140 2.10 -32.09 8.11
CA GLU A 140 1.75 -31.49 6.82
C GLU A 140 0.32 -30.92 6.84
N ILE A 141 -0.67 -31.70 7.30
CA ILE A 141 -2.05 -31.21 7.43
C ILE A 141 -2.15 -30.01 8.39
N LYS A 142 -1.43 -30.05 9.50
CA LYS A 142 -1.39 -28.92 10.43
C LYS A 142 -0.74 -27.69 9.80
N ALA A 143 0.35 -27.86 9.06
CA ALA A 143 1.01 -26.76 8.37
C ALA A 143 0.08 -26.08 7.36
N MET A 144 -0.64 -26.84 6.54
CA MET A 144 -1.65 -26.30 5.62
C MET A 144 -2.73 -25.49 6.35
N ARG A 145 -3.18 -25.97 7.49
CA ARG A 145 -4.16 -25.24 8.32
C ARG A 145 -3.56 -23.97 8.93
N GLU A 146 -2.28 -23.99 9.37
CA GLU A 146 -1.62 -22.81 9.94
C GLU A 146 -1.39 -21.71 8.88
N GLU A 147 -1.18 -22.06 7.60
CA GLU A 147 -1.16 -21.10 6.51
C GLU A 147 -2.48 -20.32 6.46
N TRP A 148 -3.62 -21.01 6.43
CA TRP A 148 -4.92 -20.35 6.50
C TRP A 148 -5.07 -19.47 7.74
N LYS A 149 -4.75 -20.00 8.93
CA LYS A 149 -4.90 -19.26 10.19
C LYS A 149 -4.06 -17.98 10.21
N THR A 150 -2.86 -18.03 9.62
CA THR A 150 -1.98 -16.87 9.51
C THR A 150 -2.59 -15.79 8.62
N VAL A 151 -3.07 -16.20 7.45
CA VAL A 151 -3.77 -15.31 6.51
C VAL A 151 -5.05 -14.75 7.13
N ALA A 152 -5.89 -15.57 7.69
CA ALA A 152 -7.17 -15.17 8.27
C ALA A 152 -6.99 -14.18 9.43
N LYS A 153 -5.98 -14.38 10.28
CA LYS A 153 -5.62 -13.44 11.34
C LYS A 153 -5.11 -12.11 10.77
N ALA A 154 -4.28 -12.14 9.72
CA ALA A 154 -3.81 -10.92 9.08
C ALA A 154 -4.99 -10.12 8.48
N ILE A 155 -5.91 -10.78 7.79
CA ILE A 155 -7.11 -10.14 7.24
C ILE A 155 -7.97 -9.54 8.36
N ARG A 156 -8.29 -10.33 9.40
CA ARG A 156 -9.17 -9.91 10.49
C ARG A 156 -8.57 -8.83 11.38
N ASP A 157 -7.29 -8.98 11.75
CA ASP A 157 -6.69 -8.21 12.83
C ASP A 157 -5.83 -7.02 12.32
N LYS A 158 -5.53 -6.98 11.00
CA LYS A 158 -4.67 -5.93 10.42
C LYS A 158 -5.28 -5.22 9.21
N TRP A 159 -6.02 -5.91 8.33
CA TRP A 159 -6.44 -5.34 7.05
C TRP A 159 -7.91 -4.91 7.02
N LEU A 160 -8.83 -5.75 7.49
CA LEU A 160 -10.27 -5.48 7.50
C LEU A 160 -10.77 -5.29 8.93
N THR A 161 -10.21 -4.29 9.63
CA THR A 161 -10.43 -4.09 11.07
C THR A 161 -11.59 -3.17 11.38
N VAL A 162 -11.90 -2.21 10.48
CA VAL A 162 -12.90 -1.15 10.69
C VAL A 162 -13.96 -1.15 9.62
N THR A 163 -15.20 -0.85 9.98
CA THR A 163 -16.30 -0.62 9.04
C THR A 163 -16.13 0.71 8.30
N ALA A 164 -16.88 0.93 7.23
CA ALA A 164 -16.89 2.20 6.52
C ALA A 164 -17.31 3.36 7.42
N GLU A 165 -18.28 3.16 8.32
CA GLU A 165 -18.74 4.16 9.30
C GLU A 165 -17.67 4.48 10.33
N GLU A 166 -17.00 3.46 10.91
CA GLU A 166 -15.89 3.64 11.84
C GLU A 166 -14.73 4.41 11.17
N ALA A 167 -14.38 4.07 9.93
CA ALA A 167 -13.33 4.75 9.16
C ALA A 167 -13.71 6.20 8.81
N GLU A 168 -14.98 6.49 8.53
CA GLU A 168 -15.45 7.85 8.28
C GLU A 168 -15.41 8.71 9.55
N TYR A 169 -15.77 8.13 10.70
CA TYR A 169 -15.61 8.79 11.99
C TYR A 169 -14.15 9.15 12.28
N ASP A 170 -13.22 8.22 12.13
CA ASP A 170 -11.79 8.43 12.37
C ASP A 170 -11.20 9.49 11.42
N ARG A 171 -11.61 9.47 10.15
CA ARG A 171 -11.24 10.52 9.19
C ARG A 171 -11.75 11.89 9.60
N GLY A 172 -12.99 11.97 10.06
CA GLY A 172 -13.58 13.23 10.55
C GLY A 172 -12.75 13.85 11.68
N LEU A 173 -12.11 13.04 12.51
CA LEU A 173 -11.22 13.50 13.58
C LEU A 173 -9.84 13.93 13.07
N THR A 174 -9.29 13.25 12.07
CA THR A 174 -7.89 13.42 11.64
C THR A 174 -7.75 14.34 10.43
N ALA A 175 -8.70 14.33 9.49
CA ALA A 175 -8.64 15.09 8.24
C ALA A 175 -8.39 16.61 8.43
N PRO A 176 -9.02 17.31 9.40
CA PRO A 176 -8.76 18.74 9.59
C PRO A 176 -7.31 19.04 9.96
N ALA A 177 -6.66 18.18 10.76
CA ALA A 177 -5.26 18.34 11.14
C ALA A 177 -4.31 18.07 9.97
N LEU A 178 -4.59 17.03 9.17
CA LEU A 178 -3.82 16.70 7.97
C LEU A 178 -3.99 17.76 6.87
N ALA A 179 -5.19 18.30 6.67
CA ALA A 179 -5.42 19.42 5.77
C ALA A 179 -4.62 20.66 6.19
N ALA A 180 -4.61 20.99 7.50
CA ALA A 180 -3.81 22.09 8.02
C ALA A 180 -2.29 21.84 7.83
N LEU A 181 -1.82 20.59 7.93
CA LEU A 181 -0.43 20.25 7.60
C LEU A 181 -0.13 20.52 6.13
N CYS A 182 -0.99 20.12 5.20
CA CYS A 182 -0.83 20.42 3.79
C CYS A 182 -0.74 21.93 3.53
N ASP A 183 -1.60 22.74 4.19
CA ASP A 183 -1.57 24.20 4.07
C ASP A 183 -0.26 24.80 4.61
N MET A 184 0.25 24.26 5.72
CA MET A 184 1.55 24.71 6.26
C MET A 184 2.72 24.31 5.38
N VAL A 185 2.67 23.16 4.73
CA VAL A 185 3.70 22.73 3.77
C VAL A 185 3.71 23.62 2.53
N ASP A 186 2.54 23.98 1.98
CA ASP A 186 2.45 24.94 0.87
C ASP A 186 2.97 26.33 1.26
N ALA A 187 2.60 26.82 2.43
CA ALA A 187 3.08 28.10 2.93
C ALA A 187 4.60 28.10 3.16
N PHE A 188 5.16 26.98 3.62
CA PHE A 188 6.60 26.79 3.75
C PHE A 188 7.28 26.79 2.39
N ASP A 189 6.75 26.05 1.39
CA ASP A 189 7.28 26.02 0.02
C ASP A 189 7.31 27.42 -0.60
N ASP A 190 6.23 28.20 -0.45
CA ASP A 190 6.17 29.57 -0.96
C ASP A 190 7.22 30.47 -0.32
N ALA A 191 7.35 30.42 1.01
CA ALA A 191 8.34 31.21 1.75
C ALA A 191 9.78 30.79 1.44
N PHE A 192 10.05 29.49 1.37
CA PHE A 192 11.37 28.95 1.07
C PHE A 192 11.80 29.27 -0.37
N SER A 193 10.90 29.09 -1.34
CA SER A 193 11.12 29.44 -2.74
C SER A 193 11.35 30.95 -2.91
N ALA A 194 10.65 31.81 -2.17
CA ALA A 194 10.88 33.24 -2.16
C ALA A 194 12.26 33.61 -1.57
N ALA A 195 12.65 32.93 -0.48
CA ALA A 195 13.96 33.13 0.15
C ALA A 195 15.12 32.68 -0.75
N LYS A 196 14.97 31.56 -1.49
CA LYS A 196 15.94 31.11 -2.51
C LYS A 196 16.08 32.11 -3.64
N ARG A 197 14.97 32.58 -4.21
CA ARG A 197 14.99 33.63 -5.27
C ARG A 197 15.67 34.93 -4.82
N ALA A 198 15.39 35.38 -3.59
CA ALA A 198 16.03 36.58 -3.05
C ALA A 198 17.57 36.47 -2.93
N ARG A 199 18.06 35.22 -2.79
CA ARG A 199 19.50 34.93 -2.72
C ARG A 199 20.12 34.50 -4.05
N ASN A 200 19.34 34.45 -5.13
CA ASN A 200 19.73 33.84 -6.40
C ASN A 200 20.30 32.43 -6.23
N ALA A 201 19.68 31.63 -5.37
CA ALA A 201 20.08 30.27 -5.05
C ALA A 201 19.02 29.28 -5.53
N ALA A 202 19.47 28.08 -5.89
CA ALA A 202 18.64 26.90 -6.16
C ALA A 202 19.27 25.71 -5.44
N ASP A 203 18.44 24.80 -4.95
CA ASP A 203 18.88 23.51 -4.43
C ASP A 203 18.73 22.41 -5.49
N PHE A 204 19.13 21.18 -5.17
CA PHE A 204 19.05 20.05 -6.11
C PHE A 204 17.63 19.74 -6.52
N ASN A 205 16.66 19.81 -5.60
CA ASN A 205 15.25 19.59 -5.93
C ASN A 205 14.73 20.63 -6.93
N ASP A 206 15.15 21.91 -6.78
CA ASP A 206 14.79 22.94 -7.76
C ASP A 206 15.29 22.60 -9.16
N LEU A 207 16.51 22.07 -9.29
CA LEU A 207 17.08 21.69 -10.59
C LEU A 207 16.30 20.56 -11.23
N GLU A 208 15.93 19.54 -10.45
CA GLU A 208 15.11 18.42 -10.92
C GLU A 208 13.72 18.91 -11.37
N HIS A 209 13.05 19.74 -10.56
CA HIS A 209 11.75 20.30 -10.93
C HIS A 209 11.81 21.27 -12.10
N PHE A 210 12.92 22.03 -12.27
CA PHE A 210 13.13 22.84 -13.48
C PHE A 210 13.26 21.95 -14.72
N ALA A 211 13.99 20.86 -14.62
CA ALA A 211 14.09 19.89 -15.70
C ALA A 211 12.72 19.31 -16.07
N VAL A 212 11.93 18.86 -15.11
CA VAL A 212 10.58 18.34 -15.38
C VAL A 212 9.70 19.39 -16.06
N ARG A 213 9.70 20.64 -15.58
CA ARG A 213 8.93 21.73 -16.21
C ARG A 213 9.35 22.06 -17.63
N LEU A 214 10.61 21.85 -17.99
CA LEU A 214 11.11 22.03 -19.35
C LEU A 214 10.80 20.84 -20.25
N LEU A 215 10.82 19.63 -19.67
CA LEU A 215 10.69 18.39 -20.41
C LEU A 215 9.24 17.95 -20.62
N TYR A 216 8.28 18.48 -19.83
CA TYR A 216 6.86 18.17 -19.98
C TYR A 216 6.02 19.40 -20.31
N ASP A 217 5.02 19.20 -21.18
CA ASP A 217 3.92 20.13 -21.45
C ASP A 217 2.60 19.39 -21.36
N LYS A 218 1.73 19.79 -20.42
CA LYS A 218 0.41 19.18 -20.17
C LYS A 218 0.43 17.66 -19.96
N GLY A 219 1.47 17.17 -19.30
CA GLY A 219 1.64 15.74 -18.99
C GLY A 219 2.31 14.91 -20.09
N GLU A 220 2.60 15.52 -21.25
CA GLU A 220 3.27 14.85 -22.36
C GLU A 220 4.71 15.39 -22.55
N PRO A 221 5.65 14.60 -23.09
CA PRO A 221 6.98 15.08 -23.40
C PRO A 221 6.95 16.30 -24.33
N SER A 222 7.60 17.37 -23.90
CA SER A 222 7.65 18.65 -24.63
C SER A 222 8.42 18.52 -25.96
N ALA A 223 8.31 19.55 -26.83
CA ALA A 223 9.12 19.62 -28.06
C ALA A 223 10.61 19.59 -27.76
N LEU A 224 11.03 20.22 -26.64
CA LEU A 224 12.42 20.19 -26.18
C LEU A 224 12.84 18.76 -25.77
N ALA A 225 12.01 18.05 -25.01
CA ALA A 225 12.29 16.67 -24.62
C ALA A 225 12.47 15.77 -25.83
N LYS A 226 11.57 15.88 -26.81
CA LYS A 226 11.66 15.12 -28.08
C LYS A 226 12.93 15.40 -28.85
N THR A 227 13.33 16.69 -28.95
CA THR A 227 14.60 17.06 -29.61
C THR A 227 15.81 16.49 -28.86
N LEU A 228 15.80 16.55 -27.51
CA LEU A 228 16.90 16.02 -26.70
C LEU A 228 16.98 14.49 -26.78
N SER A 229 15.84 13.80 -26.80
CA SER A 229 15.79 12.34 -26.86
C SER A 229 16.42 11.76 -28.15
N GLU A 230 16.40 12.50 -29.27
CA GLU A 230 17.07 12.11 -30.50
C GLU A 230 18.60 12.03 -30.35
N GLY A 231 19.17 12.81 -29.40
CA GLY A 231 20.60 12.81 -29.12
C GLY A 231 21.10 11.60 -28.32
N PHE A 232 20.20 10.83 -27.68
CA PHE A 232 20.58 9.66 -26.89
C PHE A 232 20.37 8.37 -27.67
N ALA A 233 21.44 7.65 -27.96
CA ALA A 233 21.36 6.31 -28.56
C ALA A 233 20.74 5.35 -27.54
N GLU A 234 21.26 5.34 -26.31
CA GLU A 234 20.82 4.54 -25.17
C GLU A 234 20.90 5.37 -23.89
N ILE A 235 20.00 5.12 -22.96
CA ILE A 235 19.99 5.68 -21.61
C ILE A 235 20.08 4.48 -20.66
N ALA A 236 21.17 4.40 -19.89
CA ALA A 236 21.39 3.36 -18.89
C ALA A 236 21.30 4.00 -17.49
N VAL A 237 20.44 3.47 -16.66
CA VAL A 237 20.28 3.89 -15.27
C VAL A 237 20.68 2.71 -14.37
N ASP A 238 21.72 2.90 -13.58
CA ASP A 238 22.15 1.95 -12.56
C ASP A 238 21.54 2.32 -11.21
N GLU A 239 21.46 1.34 -10.30
CA GLU A 239 20.87 1.49 -8.96
C GLU A 239 19.46 2.12 -9.01
N TYR A 240 18.62 1.66 -9.97
CA TYR A 240 17.29 2.26 -10.20
C TYR A 240 16.40 2.24 -8.94
N GLN A 241 16.64 1.34 -7.98
CA GLN A 241 15.93 1.32 -6.70
C GLN A 241 16.10 2.62 -5.88
N ASP A 242 17.16 3.40 -6.12
CA ASP A 242 17.42 4.68 -5.44
C ASP A 242 16.82 5.88 -6.20
N THR A 243 16.19 5.62 -7.35
CA THR A 243 15.56 6.65 -8.20
C THR A 243 14.20 7.08 -7.63
N ASN A 244 13.98 8.37 -7.48
CA ASN A 244 12.69 8.94 -7.13
C ASN A 244 11.80 9.18 -8.36
N ALA A 245 10.52 9.52 -8.14
CA ALA A 245 9.57 9.73 -9.24
C ALA A 245 9.91 10.95 -10.13
N VAL A 246 10.60 11.96 -9.59
CA VAL A 246 11.06 13.13 -10.38
C VAL A 246 12.14 12.70 -11.36
N GLN A 247 13.12 11.94 -10.88
CA GLN A 247 14.23 11.45 -11.69
C GLN A 247 13.73 10.46 -12.75
N ASP A 248 12.82 9.55 -12.38
CA ASP A 248 12.17 8.63 -13.33
C ASP A 248 11.44 9.41 -14.43
N ALA A 249 10.69 10.46 -14.09
CA ALA A 249 10.04 11.32 -15.07
C ALA A 249 11.05 11.96 -16.04
N ILE A 250 12.19 12.42 -15.54
CA ILE A 250 13.24 12.99 -16.38
C ILE A 250 13.81 11.95 -17.35
N PHE A 251 14.12 10.74 -16.87
CA PHE A 251 14.64 9.66 -17.72
C PHE A 251 13.63 9.27 -18.81
N ARG A 252 12.34 9.14 -18.46
CA ARG A 252 11.28 8.82 -19.42
C ARG A 252 11.12 9.91 -20.47
N ALA A 253 11.12 11.18 -20.07
CA ALA A 253 11.00 12.30 -21.01
C ALA A 253 12.16 12.41 -22.00
N LEU A 254 13.36 11.97 -21.60
CA LEU A 254 14.55 11.95 -22.44
C LEU A 254 14.69 10.66 -23.26
N SER A 255 13.86 9.67 -23.02
CA SER A 255 13.84 8.41 -23.78
C SER A 255 12.99 8.55 -25.04
N ARG A 256 13.16 7.60 -25.98
CA ARG A 256 12.33 7.45 -27.17
C ARG A 256 11.24 6.43 -26.92
N ASP A 257 10.16 6.87 -26.29
CA ASP A 257 9.04 6.00 -25.89
C ASP A 257 9.54 4.76 -25.11
N GLU A 258 10.51 4.97 -24.22
CA GLU A 258 11.16 3.92 -23.39
C GLU A 258 11.92 2.83 -24.18
N THR A 259 12.00 2.93 -25.50
CA THR A 259 12.63 1.88 -26.34
C THR A 259 14.16 1.85 -26.24
N ASN A 260 14.78 2.93 -25.76
CA ASN A 260 16.23 3.07 -25.56
C ASN A 260 16.59 3.30 -24.09
N LEU A 261 15.68 2.96 -23.14
CA LEU A 261 15.89 3.11 -21.70
C LEU A 261 16.17 1.75 -21.08
N PHE A 262 17.32 1.60 -20.44
CA PHE A 262 17.75 0.39 -19.75
C PHE A 262 17.98 0.72 -18.26
N MET A 263 17.27 0.01 -17.38
CA MET A 263 17.31 0.23 -15.95
C MET A 263 17.76 -1.04 -15.23
N VAL A 264 18.71 -0.91 -14.32
CA VAL A 264 19.20 -2.00 -13.47
C VAL A 264 19.03 -1.60 -12.01
N GLY A 265 18.50 -2.50 -11.21
CA GLY A 265 18.31 -2.27 -9.78
C GLY A 265 18.06 -3.57 -9.01
N ASP A 266 18.31 -3.56 -7.71
CA ASP A 266 18.05 -4.67 -6.81
C ASP A 266 16.70 -4.46 -6.09
N VAL A 267 15.68 -5.24 -6.48
CA VAL A 267 14.33 -5.20 -5.86
C VAL A 267 14.36 -5.45 -4.36
N LYS A 268 15.37 -6.16 -3.83
CA LYS A 268 15.49 -6.43 -2.38
C LYS A 268 16.02 -5.23 -1.60
N GLN A 269 16.64 -4.26 -2.25
CA GLN A 269 17.13 -3.02 -1.66
C GLN A 269 16.11 -1.88 -1.79
N SER A 270 15.10 -2.06 -2.62
CA SER A 270 13.98 -1.12 -2.77
C SER A 270 13.03 -1.27 -1.58
N ILE A 271 13.19 -0.47 -0.54
CA ILE A 271 12.33 -0.44 0.67
C ILE A 271 11.68 0.94 0.80
#